data_07c2efc703487c5e2068af3678de64e3
#
_entry.id   07c2efc703487c5e2068af3678de64e3
#
_cell.length_a   1.000
_cell.length_b   1.000
_cell.length_c   1.000
_cell.angle_alpha   90.00
_cell.angle_beta   90.00
_cell.angle_gamma   90.00
#
_symmetry.space_group_name_H-M   'P 1'
#
loop_
_entity.id
_entity.type
_entity.pdbx_description
1 polymer ?
#
loop_
_entity_poly.entity_id
_entity_poly.type
_entity_poly.pdbx_seq_one_letter_code
_entity_poly.pdbx_strand_id
1 'polypeptide(L)'
;MIKIAINHALRNGIVERHWKWMKNRFGIDNPRSCETAEKRKKKLYDLLGFKDDCEFEKLIKADLSKLEEYANKPEWSVFTRVPTAVECKAYKEIKQEITKLRKQLKNKPASRKIKNELLTKEMQILNYQIIIDRELIFSALGYKDFCDDGEKKEIGKEKSKKSWGGYDYCLSLNLKVCPYCNRGYINTVDRIKLDEDNELKGIRPDFDHFFPKSKYPFLSCSIFNLIPACKFCNQLKREDFSGGQLIYPFEEEFGEQGRFEIDFDAGKNIDTINIENDINLKLNTSDDLSSPSSVRKQIKKQLIDNSNQAFQLIKIYNAHQDQIKEFVRRIFNFNSDFSSYFR
;
A
#
# COMPACT_ATOMS: atom_id res chain seq x y z
N MET A 1 -14.32 5.14 -6.42
CA MET A 1 -13.12 5.57 -5.64
C MET A 1 -13.31 7.01 -5.18
N ILE A 2 -12.78 7.32 -4.02
CA ILE A 2 -12.85 8.67 -3.41
C ILE A 2 -11.44 9.24 -3.23
N LYS A 3 -11.35 10.57 -3.28
CA LYS A 3 -10.11 11.28 -3.02
C LYS A 3 -9.83 11.36 -1.52
N ILE A 4 -8.58 11.13 -1.14
CA ILE A 4 -8.10 11.38 0.22
C ILE A 4 -7.86 12.88 0.36
N ALA A 5 -8.78 13.56 1.03
CA ALA A 5 -8.69 15.01 1.21
C ALA A 5 -7.66 15.34 2.29
N ILE A 6 -6.50 15.83 1.88
CA ILE A 6 -5.48 16.38 2.76
C ILE A 6 -5.15 17.81 2.34
N ASN A 7 -5.22 18.74 3.29
CA ASN A 7 -4.76 20.11 3.04
C ASN A 7 -3.23 20.18 3.11
N HIS A 8 -2.68 21.29 2.63
CA HIS A 8 -1.24 21.51 2.57
C HIS A 8 -0.54 21.39 3.93
N ALA A 9 -1.13 21.92 5.00
CA ALA A 9 -0.55 21.86 6.35
C ALA A 9 -0.47 20.42 6.87
N LEU A 10 -1.54 19.64 6.71
CA LEU A 10 -1.57 18.23 7.10
C LEU A 10 -0.58 17.41 6.29
N ARG A 11 -0.53 17.64 4.96
CA ARG A 11 0.44 16.97 4.07
C ARG A 11 1.87 17.21 4.55
N ASN A 12 2.24 18.47 4.78
CA ASN A 12 3.57 18.81 5.27
C ASN A 12 3.86 18.22 6.65
N GLY A 13 2.90 18.24 7.56
CA GLY A 13 3.05 17.63 8.87
C GLY A 13 3.29 16.10 8.82
N ILE A 14 2.64 15.39 7.92
CA ILE A 14 2.86 13.96 7.68
C ILE A 14 4.27 13.73 7.14
N VAL A 15 4.64 14.46 6.09
CA VAL A 15 5.94 14.33 5.42
C VAL A 15 7.09 14.58 6.38
N GLU A 16 7.03 15.65 7.16
CA GLU A 16 8.11 15.99 8.11
C GLU A 16 8.23 14.97 9.24
N ARG A 17 7.13 14.47 9.80
CA ARG A 17 7.17 13.42 10.82
C ARG A 17 7.74 12.12 10.27
N HIS A 18 7.36 11.75 9.05
CA HIS A 18 7.87 10.55 8.40
C HIS A 18 9.37 10.66 8.07
N TRP A 19 9.79 11.81 7.55
CA TRP A 19 11.19 12.09 7.30
C TRP A 19 12.02 12.07 8.61
N LYS A 20 11.50 12.66 9.68
CA LYS A 20 12.15 12.60 10.99
C LYS A 20 12.32 11.16 11.50
N TRP A 21 11.32 10.31 11.30
CA TRP A 21 11.41 8.88 11.63
C TRP A 21 12.50 8.20 10.80
N MET A 22 12.59 8.47 9.50
CA MET A 22 13.65 7.98 8.63
C MET A 22 15.02 8.48 9.05
N LYS A 23 15.17 9.76 9.36
CA LYS A 23 16.44 10.32 9.86
C LYS A 23 16.94 9.59 11.10
N ASN A 24 16.06 9.34 12.05
CA ASN A 24 16.43 8.58 13.26
C ASN A 24 16.88 7.15 12.93
N ARG A 25 16.18 6.49 11.98
CA ARG A 25 16.50 5.13 11.56
C ARG A 25 17.88 5.02 10.90
N PHE A 26 18.29 6.02 10.17
CA PHE A 26 19.54 6.06 9.41
C PHE A 26 20.66 6.85 10.11
N GLY A 27 20.40 7.37 11.32
CA GLY A 27 21.36 8.17 12.06
C GLY A 27 21.70 9.51 11.40
N ILE A 28 20.82 10.02 10.53
CA ILE A 28 20.97 11.34 9.91
C ILE A 28 20.74 12.40 10.99
N ASP A 29 21.56 13.43 11.04
CA ASP A 29 21.56 14.50 12.06
C ASP A 29 21.89 14.04 13.50
N ASN A 30 22.33 12.80 13.68
CA ASN A 30 22.72 12.31 14.98
C ASN A 30 24.23 11.95 15.01
N PRO A 31 25.10 12.80 15.55
CA PRO A 31 26.54 12.55 15.60
C PRO A 31 26.92 11.36 16.51
N ARG A 32 25.96 10.85 17.30
CA ARG A 32 26.11 9.64 18.11
C ARG A 32 25.33 8.46 17.52
N SER A 33 25.17 8.44 16.19
CA SER A 33 24.50 7.33 15.51
C SER A 33 25.24 6.01 15.82
N CYS A 34 24.46 4.94 16.02
CA CYS A 34 25.11 3.65 16.23
C CYS A 34 25.74 3.16 14.90
N GLU A 35 26.87 2.50 14.99
CA GLU A 35 27.59 1.90 13.85
C GLU A 35 26.67 1.10 12.89
N THR A 36 25.61 0.51 13.44
CA THR A 36 24.60 -0.23 12.66
C THR A 36 23.78 0.68 11.73
N ALA A 37 23.43 1.90 12.18
CA ALA A 37 22.66 2.85 11.39
C ALA A 37 23.51 3.40 10.23
N GLU A 38 24.76 3.74 10.49
CA GLU A 38 25.71 4.21 9.47
C GLU A 38 26.01 3.13 8.43
N LYS A 39 26.25 1.89 8.85
CA LYS A 39 26.43 0.75 7.94
C LYS A 39 25.19 0.51 7.08
N ARG A 40 23.98 0.65 7.66
CA ARG A 40 22.73 0.54 6.93
C ARG A 40 22.59 1.63 5.88
N LYS A 41 22.84 2.89 6.26
CA LYS A 41 22.84 4.05 5.38
C LYS A 41 23.77 3.83 4.20
N LYS A 42 25.06 3.56 4.48
CA LYS A 42 26.08 3.34 3.46
C LYS A 42 25.66 2.26 2.46
N LYS A 43 25.27 1.07 2.95
CA LYS A 43 24.86 -0.03 2.07
C LYS A 43 23.67 0.31 1.17
N LEU A 44 22.66 1.01 1.70
CA LEU A 44 21.49 1.41 0.89
C LEU A 44 21.89 2.47 -0.14
N TYR A 45 22.70 3.45 0.24
CA TYR A 45 23.12 4.52 -0.64
C TYR A 45 24.01 3.99 -1.75
N ASP A 46 24.99 3.13 -1.44
CA ASP A 46 25.83 2.48 -2.44
C ASP A 46 25.00 1.65 -3.43
N LEU A 47 23.97 0.95 -2.94
CA LEU A 47 23.10 0.09 -3.76
C LEU A 47 22.16 0.89 -4.68
N LEU A 48 21.58 1.97 -4.19
CA LEU A 48 20.63 2.80 -4.95
C LEU A 48 21.29 3.99 -5.64
N GLY A 49 22.60 4.20 -5.41
CA GLY A 49 23.38 5.27 -6.02
C GLY A 49 23.07 6.66 -5.48
N PHE A 50 22.59 6.78 -4.21
CA PHE A 50 22.38 8.08 -3.59
C PHE A 50 23.71 8.75 -3.27
N LYS A 51 23.82 10.02 -3.64
CA LYS A 51 24.99 10.84 -3.36
C LYS A 51 24.94 11.48 -1.98
N ASP A 52 23.73 11.81 -1.51
CA ASP A 52 23.51 12.54 -0.27
C ASP A 52 22.15 12.23 0.35
N ASP A 53 21.92 12.79 1.53
CA ASP A 53 20.66 12.64 2.26
C ASP A 53 19.49 13.36 1.60
N CYS A 54 19.74 14.37 0.75
CA CYS A 54 18.72 15.10 0.03
C CYS A 54 18.08 14.24 -1.08
N GLU A 55 18.85 13.42 -1.77
CA GLU A 55 18.33 12.49 -2.76
C GLU A 55 17.47 11.40 -2.09
N PHE A 56 17.90 10.91 -0.95
CA PHE A 56 17.12 9.95 -0.16
C PHE A 56 15.82 10.58 0.39
N GLU A 57 15.89 11.82 0.88
CA GLU A 57 14.72 12.57 1.34
C GLU A 57 13.65 12.70 0.25
N LYS A 58 14.07 13.03 -0.99
CA LYS A 58 13.17 13.12 -2.14
C LYS A 58 12.44 11.80 -2.42
N LEU A 59 13.11 10.66 -2.29
CA LEU A 59 12.48 9.36 -2.43
C LEU A 59 11.42 9.10 -1.36
N ILE A 60 11.73 9.42 -0.11
CA ILE A 60 10.83 9.17 1.04
C ILE A 60 9.60 10.09 1.00
N LYS A 61 9.77 11.32 0.53
CA LYS A 61 8.72 12.35 0.42
C LYS A 61 7.99 12.35 -0.93
N ALA A 62 8.32 11.43 -1.84
CA ALA A 62 7.86 11.41 -3.22
C ALA A 62 6.32 11.46 -3.33
N ASP A 63 5.81 12.39 -4.13
CA ASP A 63 4.45 12.42 -4.65
C ASP A 63 4.29 11.50 -5.88
N LEU A 64 3.11 11.47 -6.51
CA LEU A 64 2.84 10.58 -7.64
C LEU A 64 3.87 10.75 -8.77
N SER A 65 4.12 12.01 -9.18
CA SER A 65 5.06 12.30 -10.28
C SER A 65 6.47 11.77 -10.00
N LYS A 66 6.94 11.96 -8.76
CA LYS A 66 8.24 11.44 -8.33
C LYS A 66 8.25 9.93 -8.13
N LEU A 67 7.15 9.35 -7.63
CA LEU A 67 7.02 7.90 -7.54
C LEU A 67 7.11 7.24 -8.92
N GLU A 68 6.47 7.84 -9.94
CA GLU A 68 6.55 7.39 -11.34
C GLU A 68 7.97 7.53 -11.92
N GLU A 69 8.63 8.66 -11.66
CA GLU A 69 10.01 8.90 -12.06
C GLU A 69 10.93 7.81 -11.49
N TYR A 70 10.83 7.53 -10.18
CA TYR A 70 11.63 6.50 -9.54
C TYR A 70 11.28 5.09 -10.01
N ALA A 71 10.00 4.79 -10.22
CA ALA A 71 9.57 3.49 -10.72
C ALA A 71 10.11 3.17 -12.11
N ASN A 72 10.34 4.20 -12.94
CA ASN A 72 10.85 4.10 -14.31
C ASN A 72 12.35 4.40 -14.42
N LYS A 73 13.06 4.59 -13.31
CA LYS A 73 14.48 4.90 -13.31
C LYS A 73 15.30 3.73 -13.87
N PRO A 74 16.04 3.90 -14.98
CA PRO A 74 16.72 2.80 -15.66
C PRO A 74 17.70 2.05 -14.75
N GLU A 75 18.43 2.77 -13.90
CA GLU A 75 19.43 2.21 -12.98
C GLU A 75 18.81 1.30 -11.92
N TRP A 76 17.50 1.47 -11.64
CA TRP A 76 16.78 0.68 -10.66
C TRP A 76 15.93 -0.44 -11.29
N SER A 77 15.95 -0.56 -12.61
CA SER A 77 15.20 -1.59 -13.34
C SER A 77 15.54 -3.00 -12.90
N VAL A 78 16.79 -3.24 -12.50
CA VAL A 78 17.24 -4.53 -11.95
C VAL A 78 16.44 -4.95 -10.72
N PHE A 79 16.02 -4.00 -9.88
CA PHE A 79 15.23 -4.29 -8.68
C PHE A 79 13.75 -4.54 -8.97
N THR A 80 13.25 -4.19 -10.15
CA THR A 80 11.85 -4.39 -10.54
C THR A 80 11.56 -5.84 -10.97
N ARG A 81 12.59 -6.63 -11.25
CA ARG A 81 12.44 -8.06 -11.49
C ARG A 81 12.00 -8.76 -10.20
N VAL A 82 10.82 -9.38 -10.24
CA VAL A 82 10.32 -10.19 -9.13
C VAL A 82 10.93 -11.58 -9.22
N PRO A 83 11.69 -12.04 -8.20
CA PRO A 83 12.22 -13.40 -8.19
C PRO A 83 11.11 -14.43 -8.19
N THR A 84 11.32 -15.53 -8.89
CA THR A 84 10.36 -16.64 -8.95
C THR A 84 10.26 -17.37 -7.60
N ALA A 85 9.15 -18.09 -7.40
CA ALA A 85 8.98 -18.92 -6.20
C ALA A 85 10.07 -19.97 -6.05
N VAL A 86 10.56 -20.51 -7.17
CA VAL A 86 11.67 -21.49 -7.19
C VAL A 86 12.96 -20.86 -6.71
N GLU A 87 13.33 -19.69 -7.24
CA GLU A 87 14.51 -18.93 -6.81
C GLU A 87 14.43 -18.57 -5.32
N CYS A 88 13.29 -18.08 -4.86
CA CYS A 88 13.08 -17.76 -3.46
C CYS A 88 13.20 -18.98 -2.54
N LYS A 89 12.71 -20.13 -2.97
CA LYS A 89 12.82 -21.39 -2.22
C LYS A 89 14.28 -21.84 -2.11
N ALA A 90 14.97 -21.93 -3.25
CA ALA A 90 16.38 -22.32 -3.30
C ALA A 90 17.28 -21.37 -2.47
N TYR A 91 17.06 -20.07 -2.58
CA TYR A 91 17.76 -19.08 -1.75
C TYR A 91 17.54 -19.32 -0.25
N LYS A 92 16.30 -19.56 0.19
CA LYS A 92 15.97 -19.81 1.60
C LYS A 92 16.65 -21.09 2.11
N GLU A 93 16.68 -22.14 1.32
CA GLU A 93 17.33 -23.41 1.67
C GLU A 93 18.85 -23.20 1.90
N ILE A 94 19.53 -22.54 0.94
CA ILE A 94 20.96 -22.24 1.06
C ILE A 94 21.22 -21.34 2.30
N LYS A 95 20.40 -20.34 2.53
CA LYS A 95 20.51 -19.44 3.70
C LYS A 95 20.36 -20.17 5.03
N GLN A 96 19.45 -21.15 5.09
CA GLN A 96 19.30 -22.00 6.28
C GLN A 96 20.50 -22.90 6.49
N GLU A 97 21.07 -23.51 5.43
CA GLU A 97 22.28 -24.31 5.50
C GLU A 97 23.49 -23.51 5.99
N ILE A 98 23.71 -22.31 5.45
CA ILE A 98 24.74 -21.37 5.92
C ILE A 98 24.57 -21.10 7.43
N THR A 99 23.34 -20.86 7.88
CA THR A 99 23.05 -20.60 9.30
C THR A 99 23.39 -21.80 10.17
N LYS A 100 23.06 -23.03 9.73
CA LYS A 100 23.41 -24.27 10.44
C LYS A 100 24.94 -24.46 10.50
N LEU A 101 25.62 -24.29 9.37
CA LEU A 101 27.09 -24.45 9.29
C LEU A 101 27.82 -23.43 10.18
N ARG A 102 27.37 -22.18 10.20
CA ARG A 102 27.92 -21.13 11.10
C ARG A 102 27.73 -21.51 12.58
N LYS A 103 26.57 -22.08 12.95
CA LYS A 103 26.35 -22.57 14.33
C LYS A 103 27.24 -23.76 14.66
N GLN A 104 27.41 -24.72 13.75
CA GLN A 104 28.31 -25.86 13.91
C GLN A 104 29.77 -25.40 14.04
N LEU A 105 30.19 -24.41 13.25
CA LEU A 105 31.54 -23.86 13.29
C LEU A 105 31.85 -23.16 14.63
N LYS A 106 30.85 -22.53 15.26
CA LYS A 106 31.02 -21.98 16.63
C LYS A 106 31.38 -23.07 17.65
N ASN A 107 30.76 -24.26 17.49
CA ASN A 107 31.03 -25.40 18.39
C ASN A 107 32.31 -26.18 18.02
N LYS A 108 32.74 -26.13 16.76
CA LYS A 108 33.96 -26.84 16.25
C LYS A 108 34.78 -25.90 15.34
N PRO A 109 35.42 -24.87 15.90
CA PRO A 109 36.07 -23.81 15.11
C PRO A 109 37.26 -24.29 14.28
N ALA A 110 37.90 -25.38 14.64
CA ALA A 110 39.05 -25.97 13.93
C ALA A 110 38.65 -26.88 12.75
N SER A 111 37.35 -27.17 12.56
CA SER A 111 36.89 -28.09 11.51
C SER A 111 37.06 -27.50 10.10
N ARG A 112 38.08 -28.00 9.38
CA ARG A 112 38.34 -27.62 7.97
C ARG A 112 37.22 -28.03 7.05
N LYS A 113 36.56 -29.18 7.31
CA LYS A 113 35.41 -29.66 6.51
C LYS A 113 34.25 -28.66 6.57
N ILE A 114 33.84 -28.23 7.78
CA ILE A 114 32.74 -27.26 7.96
C ILE A 114 33.09 -25.91 7.33
N LYS A 115 34.33 -25.46 7.44
CA LYS A 115 34.78 -24.20 6.80
C LYS A 115 34.66 -24.26 5.28
N ASN A 116 35.09 -25.35 4.64
CA ASN A 116 35.02 -25.50 3.19
C ASN A 116 33.59 -25.60 2.71
N GLU A 117 32.71 -26.35 3.41
CA GLU A 117 31.29 -26.46 3.08
C GLU A 117 30.59 -25.10 3.23
N LEU A 118 30.87 -24.36 4.29
CA LEU A 118 30.34 -23.00 4.47
C LEU A 118 30.75 -22.08 3.33
N LEU A 119 32.03 -22.08 2.94
CA LEU A 119 32.53 -21.25 1.84
C LEU A 119 31.79 -21.59 0.52
N THR A 120 31.61 -22.88 0.23
CA THR A 120 30.88 -23.32 -0.96
C THR A 120 29.45 -22.79 -0.96
N LYS A 121 28.73 -22.85 0.18
CA LYS A 121 27.37 -22.32 0.29
C LYS A 121 27.33 -20.79 0.21
N GLU A 122 28.30 -20.10 0.79
CA GLU A 122 28.44 -18.65 0.67
C GLU A 122 28.72 -18.20 -0.76
N MET A 123 29.45 -18.99 -1.56
CA MET A 123 29.59 -18.72 -2.99
C MET A 123 28.30 -19.01 -3.77
N GLN A 124 27.60 -20.10 -3.46
CA GLN A 124 26.33 -20.44 -4.13
C GLN A 124 25.25 -19.39 -3.92
N ILE A 125 25.15 -18.77 -2.72
CA ILE A 125 24.13 -17.79 -2.43
C ILE A 125 24.30 -16.49 -3.25
N LEU A 126 25.51 -16.18 -3.72
CA LEU A 126 25.79 -15.00 -4.57
C LEU A 126 25.08 -15.08 -5.92
N ASN A 127 24.71 -16.27 -6.39
CA ASN A 127 23.89 -16.42 -7.60
C ASN A 127 22.47 -15.81 -7.45
N TYR A 128 22.08 -15.48 -6.21
CA TYR A 128 20.79 -14.86 -5.88
C TYR A 128 20.95 -13.38 -5.49
N GLN A 129 21.91 -12.67 -6.08
CA GLN A 129 22.25 -11.28 -5.70
C GLN A 129 21.03 -10.37 -5.69
N ILE A 130 20.14 -10.51 -6.66
CA ILE A 130 18.91 -9.70 -6.72
C ILE A 130 17.99 -9.91 -5.49
N ILE A 131 17.93 -11.14 -4.95
CA ILE A 131 17.15 -11.42 -3.73
C ILE A 131 17.83 -10.78 -2.52
N ILE A 132 19.16 -10.88 -2.45
CA ILE A 132 19.97 -10.27 -1.39
C ILE A 132 19.78 -8.77 -1.36
N ASP A 133 19.89 -8.12 -2.52
CA ASP A 133 19.75 -6.67 -2.65
C ASP A 133 18.35 -6.19 -2.29
N ARG A 134 17.33 -6.91 -2.73
CA ARG A 134 15.93 -6.62 -2.37
C ARG A 134 15.67 -6.79 -0.86
N GLU A 135 16.19 -7.86 -0.23
CA GLU A 135 16.11 -8.03 1.23
C GLU A 135 16.83 -6.90 1.96
N LEU A 136 17.97 -6.44 1.44
CA LEU A 136 18.70 -5.31 1.99
C LEU A 136 17.86 -4.04 1.93
N ILE A 137 17.28 -3.72 0.76
CA ILE A 137 16.41 -2.55 0.59
C ILE A 137 15.24 -2.60 1.58
N PHE A 138 14.51 -3.72 1.65
CA PHE A 138 13.36 -3.87 2.56
C PHE A 138 13.76 -3.72 4.03
N SER A 139 14.86 -4.36 4.44
CA SER A 139 15.31 -4.29 5.83
C SER A 139 15.85 -2.90 6.20
N ALA A 140 16.52 -2.23 5.26
CA ALA A 140 17.03 -0.90 5.48
C ALA A 140 15.88 0.11 5.62
N LEU A 141 14.96 0.15 4.67
CA LEU A 141 13.81 1.07 4.71
C LEU A 141 12.87 0.81 5.90
N GLY A 142 12.73 -0.45 6.35
CA GLY A 142 12.03 -0.77 7.60
C GLY A 142 10.53 -0.62 7.56
N TYR A 143 9.90 -0.96 6.43
CA TYR A 143 8.44 -0.93 6.31
C TYR A 143 7.73 -1.70 7.43
N LYS A 144 8.27 -2.87 7.83
CA LYS A 144 7.71 -3.65 8.93
C LYS A 144 7.77 -2.87 10.25
N ASP A 145 8.92 -2.24 10.54
CA ASP A 145 9.09 -1.46 11.76
C ASP A 145 8.13 -0.26 11.78
N PHE A 146 7.87 0.37 10.63
CA PHE A 146 6.87 1.42 10.48
C PHE A 146 5.45 0.91 10.75
N CYS A 147 5.11 -0.29 10.26
CA CYS A 147 3.82 -0.92 10.48
C CYS A 147 3.60 -1.33 11.94
N ASP A 148 4.66 -1.79 12.61
CA ASP A 148 4.63 -2.28 13.99
C ASP A 148 4.84 -1.13 15.02
N ASP A 149 4.80 0.13 14.54
CA ASP A 149 4.96 1.39 15.30
C ASP A 149 6.28 1.58 16.02
N GLY A 150 7.36 1.08 15.43
CA GLY A 150 8.72 1.46 15.86
C GLY A 150 9.10 1.18 17.32
N GLU A 151 8.19 0.68 18.11
CA GLU A 151 8.43 0.32 19.51
C GLU A 151 9.22 -0.99 19.63
N LYS A 152 10.49 -0.95 19.31
CA LYS A 152 11.41 -1.82 20.02
C LYS A 152 11.58 -1.19 21.41
N LYS A 153 10.94 -1.77 22.42
CA LYS A 153 11.29 -1.52 23.83
C LYS A 153 12.80 -1.63 23.95
N GLU A 154 13.51 -0.52 24.03
CA GLU A 154 14.82 -0.54 24.63
C GLU A 154 14.58 -0.83 26.11
N ILE A 155 14.85 -2.07 26.49
CA ILE A 155 14.80 -2.52 27.88
C ILE A 155 15.74 -1.60 28.68
N GLY A 156 15.18 -0.73 29.52
CA GLY A 156 15.93 0.01 30.52
C GLY A 156 16.04 1.53 30.39
N LYS A 157 15.31 2.19 29.50
CA LYS A 157 15.28 3.67 29.45
C LYS A 157 13.86 4.21 29.48
N GLU A 158 13.70 5.37 30.15
CA GLU A 158 12.47 6.12 30.30
C GLU A 158 11.59 6.11 29.06
N LYS A 159 10.25 6.02 29.28
CA LYS A 159 9.19 6.03 28.26
C LYS A 159 9.50 7.05 27.15
N SER A 160 10.13 6.58 26.07
CA SER A 160 10.38 7.43 24.91
C SER A 160 9.05 7.88 24.32
N LYS A 161 8.96 9.16 23.95
CA LYS A 161 7.82 9.75 23.26
C LYS A 161 7.38 8.80 22.14
N LYS A 162 6.06 8.53 22.08
CA LYS A 162 5.40 7.72 21.04
C LYS A 162 6.08 8.01 19.68
N SER A 163 6.72 7.00 19.10
CA SER A 163 7.42 7.19 17.84
C SER A 163 6.40 7.19 16.69
N TRP A 164 6.64 7.99 15.67
CA TRP A 164 5.84 8.03 14.46
C TRP A 164 5.81 6.67 13.75
N GLY A 165 4.61 6.19 13.42
CA GLY A 165 4.41 4.89 12.77
C GLY A 165 3.10 4.80 12.00
N GLY A 166 2.75 3.59 11.60
CA GLY A 166 1.56 3.31 10.79
C GLY A 166 0.25 3.75 11.42
N TYR A 167 0.11 3.65 12.74
CA TYR A 167 -1.09 4.14 13.46
C TYR A 167 -1.19 5.66 13.41
N ASP A 168 -0.10 6.38 13.70
CA ASP A 168 -0.09 7.85 13.66
C ASP A 168 -0.37 8.39 12.26
N TYR A 169 0.12 7.68 11.24
CA TYR A 169 -0.18 8.01 9.86
C TYR A 169 -1.68 7.84 9.55
N CYS A 170 -2.27 6.70 9.89
CA CYS A 170 -3.69 6.45 9.68
C CYS A 170 -4.58 7.42 10.48
N LEU A 171 -4.23 7.70 11.74
CA LEU A 171 -4.93 8.68 12.57
C LEU A 171 -4.85 10.08 11.97
N SER A 172 -3.70 10.46 11.41
CA SER A 172 -3.51 11.76 10.75
C SER A 172 -4.37 11.91 9.50
N LEU A 173 -4.55 10.84 8.72
CA LEU A 173 -5.42 10.83 7.55
C LEU A 173 -6.90 10.76 7.91
N ASN A 174 -7.25 10.21 9.08
CA ASN A 174 -8.60 10.10 9.62
C ASN A 174 -9.64 9.52 8.65
N LEU A 175 -9.24 8.55 7.84
CA LEU A 175 -10.12 7.91 6.87
C LEU A 175 -11.13 7.01 7.59
N LYS A 176 -12.40 7.08 7.18
CA LYS A 176 -13.48 6.24 7.70
C LYS A 176 -13.79 5.07 6.78
N VAL A 177 -13.62 5.27 5.49
CA VAL A 177 -13.90 4.27 4.46
C VAL A 177 -12.70 4.11 3.52
N CYS A 178 -12.59 2.94 2.92
CA CYS A 178 -11.54 2.63 1.98
C CYS A 178 -11.61 3.52 0.74
N PRO A 179 -10.52 4.24 0.37
CA PRO A 179 -10.54 5.16 -0.76
C PRO A 179 -10.73 4.45 -2.10
N TYR A 180 -10.39 3.17 -2.19
CA TYR A 180 -10.56 2.39 -3.40
C TYR A 180 -12.01 1.97 -3.64
N CYS A 181 -12.67 1.36 -2.67
CA CYS A 181 -14.03 0.85 -2.86
C CYS A 181 -15.13 1.72 -2.24
N ASN A 182 -14.81 2.70 -1.41
CA ASN A 182 -15.78 3.53 -0.68
C ASN A 182 -16.85 2.73 0.11
N ARG A 183 -16.58 1.46 0.43
CA ARG A 183 -17.51 0.52 1.04
C ARG A 183 -16.98 -0.03 2.37
N GLY A 184 -15.72 -0.47 2.38
CA GLY A 184 -15.12 -1.07 3.57
C GLY A 184 -14.76 -0.01 4.60
N TYR A 185 -15.26 -0.17 5.83
CA TYR A 185 -14.83 0.69 6.94
C TYR A 185 -13.36 0.41 7.28
N ILE A 186 -12.59 1.49 7.46
CA ILE A 186 -11.15 1.45 7.78
C ILE A 186 -10.79 2.38 8.94
N ASN A 187 -11.70 2.51 9.88
CA ASN A 187 -11.44 3.33 11.06
C ASN A 187 -10.19 2.86 11.78
N THR A 188 -9.38 3.83 12.20
CA THR A 188 -8.24 3.55 13.08
C THR A 188 -8.68 3.75 14.52
N VAL A 189 -8.47 2.72 15.34
CA VAL A 189 -8.67 2.76 16.80
C VAL A 189 -7.29 2.70 17.42
N ASP A 190 -6.95 3.73 18.21
CA ASP A 190 -5.65 3.79 18.85
C ASP A 190 -5.54 2.73 19.96
N ARG A 191 -4.32 2.43 20.32
CA ARG A 191 -4.02 1.54 21.44
C ARG A 191 -4.40 2.19 22.76
N ILE A 192 -4.95 1.42 23.67
CA ILE A 192 -5.31 1.88 25.01
C ILE A 192 -4.42 1.18 26.03
N LYS A 193 -3.63 1.95 26.77
CA LYS A 193 -2.92 1.42 27.93
C LYS A 193 -3.90 1.23 29.07
N LEU A 194 -4.01 0.01 29.59
CA LEU A 194 -4.82 -0.30 30.78
C LEU A 194 -4.00 -0.13 32.03
N ASP A 195 -2.74 -0.58 32.02
CA ASP A 195 -1.75 -0.45 33.11
C ASP A 195 -0.32 -0.50 32.52
N GLU A 196 0.72 -0.61 33.39
CA GLU A 196 2.11 -0.60 32.96
C GLU A 196 2.48 -1.79 32.05
N ASP A 197 1.82 -2.93 32.23
CA ASP A 197 2.15 -4.18 31.54
C ASP A 197 1.07 -4.59 30.49
N ASN A 198 -0.12 -3.99 30.55
CA ASN A 198 -1.26 -4.35 29.71
C ASN A 198 -1.64 -3.22 28.75
N GLU A 199 -1.62 -3.54 27.47
CA GLU A 199 -2.05 -2.65 26.39
C GLU A 199 -3.09 -3.35 25.52
N LEU A 200 -4.26 -2.71 25.30
CA LEU A 200 -5.21 -3.15 24.29
C LEU A 200 -4.66 -2.79 22.91
N LYS A 201 -4.56 -3.80 22.06
CA LYS A 201 -4.11 -3.60 20.68
C LYS A 201 -5.08 -2.71 19.93
N GLY A 202 -4.54 -1.68 19.29
CA GLY A 202 -5.31 -0.88 18.36
C GLY A 202 -5.62 -1.63 17.06
N ILE A 203 -6.47 -1.02 16.25
CA ILE A 203 -6.81 -1.51 14.90
C ILE A 203 -6.54 -0.39 13.92
N ARG A 204 -5.89 -0.69 12.81
CA ARG A 204 -5.71 0.21 11.68
C ARG A 204 -5.93 -0.53 10.36
N PRO A 205 -6.21 0.19 9.26
CA PRO A 205 -6.26 -0.42 7.94
C PRO A 205 -4.91 -1.01 7.52
N ASP A 206 -4.95 -1.90 6.55
CA ASP A 206 -3.77 -2.33 5.83
C ASP A 206 -3.22 -1.18 4.97
N PHE A 207 -1.94 -1.24 4.64
CA PHE A 207 -1.36 -0.36 3.63
C PHE A 207 -1.24 -1.11 2.31
N ASP A 208 -1.97 -0.64 1.31
CA ASP A 208 -1.64 -0.97 -0.07
C ASP A 208 -0.46 -0.13 -0.52
N HIS A 209 0.49 -0.75 -1.22
CA HIS A 209 1.54 -0.03 -1.91
C HIS A 209 1.04 0.31 -3.31
N PHE A 210 0.79 1.60 -3.59
CA PHE A 210 0.28 2.04 -4.89
C PHE A 210 1.19 1.55 -6.04
N PHE A 211 2.49 1.71 -5.89
CA PHE A 211 3.51 0.96 -6.63
C PHE A 211 3.88 -0.28 -5.82
N PRO A 212 3.53 -1.50 -6.29
CA PRO A 212 3.69 -2.72 -5.51
C PRO A 212 5.12 -2.92 -5.00
N LYS A 213 5.28 -3.13 -3.69
CA LYS A 213 6.61 -3.31 -3.09
C LYS A 213 7.35 -4.54 -3.59
N SER A 214 6.64 -5.54 -4.07
CA SER A 214 7.22 -6.72 -4.73
C SER A 214 7.93 -6.37 -6.02
N LYS A 215 7.50 -5.34 -6.73
CA LYS A 215 8.10 -4.84 -7.96
C LYS A 215 9.02 -3.65 -7.70
N TYR A 216 8.66 -2.79 -6.74
CA TYR A 216 9.37 -1.55 -6.42
C TYR A 216 9.80 -1.51 -4.95
N PRO A 217 10.77 -2.36 -4.53
CA PRO A 217 11.16 -2.47 -3.12
C PRO A 217 11.68 -1.15 -2.55
N PHE A 218 12.30 -0.31 -3.37
CA PHE A 218 12.82 1.00 -3.00
C PHE A 218 11.73 2.03 -2.69
N LEU A 219 10.48 1.82 -3.13
CA LEU A 219 9.32 2.66 -2.80
C LEU A 219 8.55 2.16 -1.56
N SER A 220 9.01 1.10 -0.90
CA SER A 220 8.24 0.45 0.17
C SER A 220 7.97 1.32 1.40
N CYS A 221 8.71 2.40 1.59
CA CYS A 221 8.53 3.38 2.66
C CYS A 221 8.38 4.82 2.18
N SER A 222 8.20 5.07 0.89
CA SER A 222 7.78 6.38 0.40
C SER A 222 6.36 6.64 0.91
N ILE A 223 6.15 7.73 1.68
CA ILE A 223 4.95 7.90 2.51
C ILE A 223 3.66 7.94 1.68
N PHE A 224 3.69 8.56 0.51
CA PHE A 224 2.53 8.64 -0.39
C PHE A 224 2.38 7.41 -1.30
N ASN A 225 3.32 6.45 -1.24
CA ASN A 225 3.12 5.14 -1.82
C ASN A 225 2.25 4.22 -0.92
N LEU A 226 2.00 4.62 0.33
CA LEU A 226 1.25 3.86 1.32
C LEU A 226 -0.19 4.36 1.39
N ILE A 227 -1.11 3.63 0.78
CA ILE A 227 -2.54 3.95 0.77
C ILE A 227 -3.25 3.11 1.83
N PRO A 228 -3.84 3.71 2.88
CA PRO A 228 -4.68 2.96 3.81
C PRO A 228 -5.89 2.38 3.09
N ALA A 229 -6.05 1.08 3.12
CA ALA A 229 -7.07 0.36 2.38
C ALA A 229 -7.72 -0.76 3.21
N CYS A 230 -8.93 -1.16 2.84
CA CYS A 230 -9.54 -2.35 3.41
C CYS A 230 -8.82 -3.62 2.93
N LYS A 231 -8.89 -4.66 3.73
CA LYS A 231 -8.24 -5.93 3.43
C LYS A 231 -8.62 -6.50 2.06
N PHE A 232 -9.89 -6.36 1.67
CA PHE A 232 -10.36 -6.82 0.36
C PHE A 232 -9.63 -6.11 -0.79
N CYS A 233 -9.60 -4.78 -0.80
CA CYS A 233 -8.93 -4.02 -1.85
C CYS A 233 -7.42 -4.29 -1.86
N ASN A 234 -6.80 -4.35 -0.69
CA ASN A 234 -5.38 -4.65 -0.57
C ASN A 234 -5.01 -6.04 -1.12
N GLN A 235 -5.91 -7.04 -0.98
CA GLN A 235 -5.70 -8.38 -1.53
C GLN A 235 -6.07 -8.52 -3.00
N LEU A 236 -7.10 -7.77 -3.48
CA LEU A 236 -7.55 -7.84 -4.86
C LEU A 236 -6.60 -7.15 -5.82
N LYS A 237 -5.97 -6.07 -5.40
CA LYS A 237 -4.98 -5.38 -6.21
C LYS A 237 -3.78 -6.31 -6.42
N ARG A 238 -3.60 -6.73 -7.67
CA ARG A 238 -2.49 -7.58 -8.08
C ARG A 238 -1.26 -6.72 -8.41
N GLU A 239 -0.12 -7.38 -8.47
CA GLU A 239 1.15 -6.77 -8.86
C GLU A 239 1.18 -6.29 -10.31
N ASP A 240 0.22 -6.76 -11.14
CA ASP A 240 0.09 -6.40 -12.56
C ASP A 240 -0.31 -4.94 -12.76
N PHE A 241 -1.06 -4.36 -11.80
CA PHE A 241 -1.42 -2.96 -11.81
C PHE A 241 -0.39 -2.15 -11.04
N SER A 242 0.52 -1.53 -11.76
CA SER A 242 1.46 -0.56 -11.19
C SER A 242 0.96 0.86 -11.37
N GLY A 243 1.50 1.80 -10.60
CA GLY A 243 1.15 3.21 -10.64
C GLY A 243 1.11 3.80 -12.05
N GLY A 244 0.44 4.91 -12.24
CA GLY A 244 0.19 5.51 -13.55
C GLY A 244 -0.95 4.88 -14.34
N GLN A 245 -1.39 3.66 -13.97
CA GLN A 245 -2.49 2.94 -14.61
C GLN A 245 -3.79 2.95 -13.82
N LEU A 246 -3.77 3.48 -12.60
CA LEU A 246 -4.90 3.50 -11.66
C LEU A 246 -5.17 4.93 -11.20
N ILE A 247 -6.41 5.19 -10.80
CA ILE A 247 -6.73 6.43 -10.08
C ILE A 247 -5.94 6.45 -8.77
N TYR A 248 -5.16 7.53 -8.56
CA TYR A 248 -4.36 7.73 -7.37
C TYR A 248 -5.13 8.52 -6.31
N PRO A 249 -5.50 7.90 -5.18
CA PRO A 249 -6.45 8.48 -4.25
C PRO A 249 -6.02 9.79 -3.57
N PHE A 250 -4.72 10.10 -3.51
CA PHE A 250 -4.27 11.39 -2.96
C PHE A 250 -4.47 12.57 -3.91
N GLU A 251 -4.69 12.32 -5.20
CA GLU A 251 -4.83 13.38 -6.21
C GLU A 251 -6.19 13.36 -6.89
N GLU A 252 -6.73 12.17 -7.16
CA GLU A 252 -7.94 12.02 -7.96
C GLU A 252 -8.98 11.08 -7.35
N GLU A 253 -10.20 11.21 -7.85
CA GLU A 253 -11.34 10.33 -7.58
C GLU A 253 -12.05 9.98 -8.90
N PHE A 254 -13.03 9.09 -8.88
CA PHE A 254 -13.87 8.80 -10.05
C PHE A 254 -14.66 10.05 -10.47
N GLY A 255 -15.22 10.77 -9.48
CA GLY A 255 -16.03 11.97 -9.73
C GLY A 255 -17.22 11.67 -10.65
N GLU A 256 -17.60 12.66 -11.43
CA GLU A 256 -18.70 12.58 -12.39
C GLU A 256 -18.47 11.57 -13.53
N GLN A 257 -17.20 11.24 -13.82
CA GLN A 257 -16.81 10.37 -14.92
C GLN A 257 -16.89 8.87 -14.60
N GLY A 258 -17.18 8.51 -13.36
CA GLY A 258 -17.30 7.10 -12.94
C GLY A 258 -18.38 6.94 -11.90
N ARG A 259 -19.61 6.70 -12.33
CA ARG A 259 -20.76 6.53 -11.44
C ARG A 259 -21.26 5.09 -11.46
N PHE A 260 -21.63 4.58 -10.30
CA PHE A 260 -22.42 3.37 -10.23
C PHE A 260 -23.87 3.73 -10.51
N GLU A 261 -24.46 3.07 -11.47
CA GLU A 261 -25.85 3.24 -11.88
C GLU A 261 -26.58 1.92 -11.76
N ILE A 262 -27.87 2.03 -11.47
CA ILE A 262 -28.76 0.89 -11.53
C ILE A 262 -29.16 0.71 -13.00
N ASP A 263 -28.87 -0.44 -13.55
CA ASP A 263 -29.23 -0.80 -14.91
C ASP A 263 -30.61 -1.43 -14.89
N PHE A 264 -31.55 -0.76 -15.52
CA PHE A 264 -32.90 -1.27 -15.78
C PHE A 264 -32.99 -1.71 -17.23
N ASP A 265 -33.72 -2.78 -17.49
CA ASP A 265 -34.09 -3.12 -18.86
C ASP A 265 -34.99 -2.01 -19.41
N ALA A 266 -34.41 -1.17 -20.27
CA ALA A 266 -35.12 0.00 -20.86
C ALA A 266 -36.36 -0.37 -21.71
N GLY A 267 -36.55 -1.64 -22.05
CA GLY A 267 -37.74 -2.15 -22.75
C GLY A 267 -38.92 -2.44 -21.83
N LYS A 268 -38.73 -2.41 -20.51
CA LYS A 268 -39.77 -2.71 -19.52
C LYS A 268 -40.39 -1.42 -18.98
N ASN A 269 -41.73 -1.40 -18.90
CA ASN A 269 -42.42 -0.34 -18.19
C ASN A 269 -42.04 -0.41 -16.69
N ILE A 270 -41.95 0.74 -16.04
CA ILE A 270 -41.61 0.86 -14.61
C ILE A 270 -42.49 -0.04 -13.73
N ASP A 271 -43.77 -0.15 -14.07
CA ASP A 271 -44.77 -0.97 -13.38
C ASP A 271 -44.56 -2.48 -13.57
N THR A 272 -43.77 -2.89 -14.56
CA THR A 272 -43.48 -4.31 -14.88
C THR A 272 -42.09 -4.77 -14.54
N ILE A 273 -41.26 -3.89 -13.93
CA ILE A 273 -39.91 -4.22 -13.51
C ILE A 273 -39.95 -5.25 -12.37
N ASN A 274 -39.39 -6.40 -12.63
CA ASN A 274 -39.13 -7.37 -11.56
C ASN A 274 -37.84 -6.99 -10.82
N ILE A 275 -38.01 -6.35 -9.66
CA ILE A 275 -36.91 -5.86 -8.83
C ILE A 275 -35.87 -6.98 -8.54
N GLU A 276 -36.31 -8.25 -8.51
CA GLU A 276 -35.40 -9.36 -8.20
C GLU A 276 -34.46 -9.73 -9.37
N ASN A 277 -34.96 -9.61 -10.60
CA ASN A 277 -34.29 -10.12 -11.79
C ASN A 277 -33.75 -9.03 -12.72
N ASP A 278 -34.40 -7.85 -12.72
CA ASP A 278 -34.15 -6.82 -13.72
C ASP A 278 -33.21 -5.70 -13.23
N ILE A 279 -32.78 -5.75 -11.97
CA ILE A 279 -31.90 -4.75 -11.39
C ILE A 279 -30.45 -5.27 -11.35
N ASN A 280 -29.57 -4.59 -12.07
CA ASN A 280 -28.14 -4.79 -12.04
C ASN A 280 -27.43 -3.47 -11.81
N LEU A 281 -26.21 -3.55 -11.26
CA LEU A 281 -25.33 -2.40 -11.17
C LEU A 281 -24.34 -2.41 -12.34
N LYS A 282 -24.18 -1.25 -12.95
CA LYS A 282 -23.12 -0.98 -13.90
C LYS A 282 -22.28 0.21 -13.43
N LEU A 283 -21.03 0.23 -13.81
CA LEU A 283 -20.20 1.42 -13.72
C LEU A 283 -20.33 2.17 -15.05
N ASN A 284 -21.02 3.30 -15.01
CA ASN A 284 -21.08 4.17 -16.15
C ASN A 284 -19.85 5.05 -16.20
N THR A 285 -19.09 4.91 -17.28
CA THR A 285 -17.95 5.75 -17.62
C THR A 285 -18.29 6.64 -18.80
N SER A 286 -19.50 7.25 -18.80
CA SER A 286 -20.03 7.98 -19.92
C SER A 286 -19.11 9.10 -20.38
N ASP A 287 -18.73 9.01 -21.63
CA ASP A 287 -18.38 10.16 -22.41
C ASP A 287 -19.68 10.85 -22.79
N ASP A 288 -19.92 12.05 -22.33
CA ASP A 288 -20.85 12.93 -22.98
C ASP A 288 -20.25 13.22 -24.37
N LEU A 289 -20.67 12.43 -25.37
CA LEU A 289 -20.14 12.42 -26.73
C LEU A 289 -20.38 13.73 -27.49
N SER A 290 -21.06 14.69 -26.87
CA SER A 290 -21.39 15.99 -27.43
C SER A 290 -20.24 17.02 -27.39
N SER A 291 -19.15 16.73 -26.71
CA SER A 291 -17.96 17.60 -26.65
C SER A 291 -16.73 16.87 -27.21
N PRO A 292 -15.87 17.50 -28.04
CA PRO A 292 -14.66 16.85 -28.49
C PRO A 292 -13.89 16.34 -27.29
N SER A 293 -13.83 15.02 -27.17
CA SER A 293 -13.25 14.34 -26.02
C SER A 293 -11.79 14.75 -25.89
N SER A 294 -11.48 15.57 -24.89
CA SER A 294 -10.10 15.92 -24.63
C SER A 294 -9.35 14.61 -24.28
N VAL A 295 -8.13 14.48 -24.76
CA VAL A 295 -7.22 13.35 -24.43
C VAL A 295 -7.25 13.05 -22.92
N ARG A 296 -7.38 14.09 -22.09
CA ARG A 296 -7.48 13.97 -20.64
C ARG A 296 -8.71 13.16 -20.18
N LYS A 297 -9.88 13.30 -20.84
CA LYS A 297 -11.08 12.51 -20.50
C LYS A 297 -10.88 11.04 -20.83
N GLN A 298 -10.26 10.73 -21.98
CA GLN A 298 -9.95 9.35 -22.39
C GLN A 298 -8.97 8.69 -21.45
N ILE A 299 -7.91 9.40 -21.04
CA ILE A 299 -6.96 8.91 -20.05
C ILE A 299 -7.68 8.61 -18.74
N LYS A 300 -8.52 9.52 -18.23
CA LYS A 300 -9.22 9.31 -16.98
C LYS A 300 -10.19 8.13 -17.05
N LYS A 301 -10.90 7.96 -18.15
CA LYS A 301 -11.76 6.78 -18.40
C LYS A 301 -10.94 5.49 -18.29
N GLN A 302 -9.79 5.42 -18.96
CA GLN A 302 -8.90 4.26 -18.88
C GLN A 302 -8.44 3.98 -17.44
N LEU A 303 -8.11 5.03 -16.67
CA LEU A 303 -7.73 4.88 -15.26
C LEU A 303 -8.89 4.36 -14.39
N ILE A 304 -10.14 4.79 -14.67
CA ILE A 304 -11.33 4.30 -14.00
C ILE A 304 -11.58 2.82 -14.33
N ASP A 305 -11.51 2.45 -15.60
CA ASP A 305 -11.71 1.07 -16.06
C ASP A 305 -10.64 0.13 -15.46
N ASN A 306 -9.40 0.54 -15.51
CA ASN A 306 -8.30 -0.21 -14.89
C ASN A 306 -8.49 -0.34 -13.36
N SER A 307 -8.93 0.73 -12.68
CA SER A 307 -9.20 0.71 -11.24
C SER A 307 -10.37 -0.21 -10.91
N ASN A 308 -11.43 -0.20 -11.73
CA ASN A 308 -12.55 -1.14 -11.59
C ASN A 308 -12.06 -2.59 -11.74
N GLN A 309 -11.22 -2.87 -12.72
CA GLN A 309 -10.66 -4.20 -12.95
C GLN A 309 -9.74 -4.63 -11.80
N ALA A 310 -8.83 -3.76 -11.36
CA ALA A 310 -7.87 -4.06 -10.30
C ALA A 310 -8.56 -4.41 -8.97
N PHE A 311 -9.59 -3.66 -8.61
CA PHE A 311 -10.32 -3.80 -7.36
C PHE A 311 -11.64 -4.56 -7.50
N GLN A 312 -12.00 -5.01 -8.72
CA GLN A 312 -13.25 -5.71 -9.04
C GLN A 312 -14.49 -5.00 -8.49
N LEU A 313 -14.55 -3.68 -8.64
CA LEU A 313 -15.52 -2.84 -7.92
C LEU A 313 -16.96 -3.23 -8.25
N ILE A 314 -17.31 -3.45 -9.52
CA ILE A 314 -18.66 -3.90 -9.92
C ILE A 314 -19.04 -5.19 -9.20
N LYS A 315 -18.13 -6.18 -9.12
CA LYS A 315 -18.42 -7.45 -8.43
C LYS A 315 -18.62 -7.26 -6.93
N ILE A 316 -17.81 -6.39 -6.32
CA ILE A 316 -17.93 -6.08 -4.89
C ILE A 316 -19.27 -5.40 -4.58
N TYR A 317 -19.70 -4.48 -5.45
CA TYR A 317 -20.99 -3.78 -5.27
C TYR A 317 -22.18 -4.68 -5.58
N ASN A 318 -22.08 -5.54 -6.59
CA ASN A 318 -23.12 -6.53 -6.90
C ASN A 318 -23.32 -7.57 -5.79
N ALA A 319 -22.35 -7.78 -4.92
CA ALA A 319 -22.55 -8.60 -3.72
C ALA A 319 -23.56 -8.00 -2.70
N HIS A 320 -24.01 -6.75 -2.93
CA HIS A 320 -25.01 -6.04 -2.11
C HIS A 320 -26.28 -5.70 -2.90
N GLN A 321 -26.61 -6.50 -3.91
CA GLN A 321 -27.84 -6.30 -4.70
C GLN A 321 -29.11 -6.31 -3.85
N ASP A 322 -29.14 -7.10 -2.77
CA ASP A 322 -30.24 -7.11 -1.79
C ASP A 322 -30.51 -5.74 -1.20
N GLN A 323 -29.48 -4.99 -0.82
CA GLN A 323 -29.61 -3.64 -0.28
C GLN A 323 -30.10 -2.65 -1.35
N ILE A 324 -29.63 -2.80 -2.57
CA ILE A 324 -30.05 -1.95 -3.70
C ILE A 324 -31.53 -2.22 -4.03
N LYS A 325 -31.91 -3.49 -4.10
CA LYS A 325 -33.29 -3.92 -4.33
C LYS A 325 -34.22 -3.39 -3.25
N GLU A 326 -33.81 -3.46 -1.99
CA GLU A 326 -34.56 -2.90 -0.89
C GLU A 326 -34.71 -1.38 -0.98
N PHE A 327 -33.64 -0.67 -1.35
CA PHE A 327 -33.67 0.77 -1.58
C PHE A 327 -34.65 1.14 -2.70
N VAL A 328 -34.59 0.42 -3.82
CA VAL A 328 -35.49 0.60 -4.93
C VAL A 328 -36.94 0.34 -4.53
N ARG A 329 -37.26 -0.74 -3.78
CA ARG A 329 -38.59 -1.02 -3.26
C ARG A 329 -39.13 0.13 -2.41
N ARG A 330 -38.31 0.70 -1.55
CA ARG A 330 -38.70 1.84 -0.72
C ARG A 330 -39.05 3.06 -1.56
N ILE A 331 -38.28 3.37 -2.60
CA ILE A 331 -38.57 4.47 -3.52
C ILE A 331 -39.93 4.24 -4.22
N PHE A 332 -40.16 3.04 -4.73
CA PHE A 332 -41.43 2.70 -5.39
C PHE A 332 -42.63 2.81 -4.43
N ASN A 333 -42.52 2.24 -3.23
CA ASN A 333 -43.56 2.33 -2.22
C ASN A 333 -43.83 3.77 -1.80
N PHE A 334 -42.78 4.59 -1.62
CA PHE A 334 -42.90 5.99 -1.26
C PHE A 334 -43.65 6.78 -2.34
N ASN A 335 -43.35 6.54 -3.62
CA ASN A 335 -44.04 7.20 -4.74
C ASN A 335 -45.51 6.75 -4.86
N SER A 336 -45.84 5.50 -4.59
CA SER A 336 -47.22 5.00 -4.57
C SER A 336 -48.06 5.63 -3.45
N ASP A 337 -47.45 5.79 -2.27
CA ASP A 337 -48.14 6.43 -1.13
C ASP A 337 -48.35 7.93 -1.39
N PHE A 338 -47.34 8.61 -1.98
CA PHE A 338 -47.46 10.04 -2.30
C PHE A 338 -48.53 10.31 -3.34
N SER A 339 -48.66 9.42 -4.35
CA SER A 339 -49.71 9.55 -5.36
C SER A 339 -51.12 9.34 -4.82
N SER A 340 -51.27 8.60 -3.70
CA SER A 340 -52.54 8.38 -3.02
C SER A 340 -52.97 9.57 -2.14
N TYR A 341 -52.05 10.43 -1.70
CA TYR A 341 -52.35 11.64 -0.92
C TYR A 341 -52.79 12.84 -1.77
N PHE A 342 -52.53 12.79 -3.08
CA PHE A 342 -52.92 13.87 -4.03
C PHE A 342 -54.06 13.48 -4.98
N ARG A 343 -54.75 12.38 -4.71
CA ARG A 343 -56.05 12.06 -5.32
C ARG A 343 -57.13 12.33 -4.30
#